data_704c46a3695f4fd171f6306aa1c8eb40
#
_entry.id   704c46a3695f4fd171f6306aa1c8eb40
#
_cell.length_a   1.000
_cell.length_b   1.000
_cell.length_c   1.000
_cell.angle_alpha   90.00
_cell.angle_beta   90.00
_cell.angle_gamma   90.00
#
_symmetry.space_group_name_H-M   'P 1'
#
loop_
_entity.id
_entity.type
_entity.pdbx_description
1 polymer ?
#
loop_
_entity_poly.entity_id
_entity_poly.type
_entity_poly.pdbx_seq_one_letter_code
_entity_poly.pdbx_strand_id
1 'polypeptide(L)'
;SSKVVTNDTLVDQEYTDITVSLPLLLRPVTPRFFTVGDVVQIGTIINNQTGAAIDATASLEGSGFVEGSFADQTVSVPANGSALVRWPVTVDDVEFADLTFRVEGGGYSDATKPSFGVGPDNMIPVYRYDATDIVGTSGVMEEAGRRVEAILLPGDIDSRRGSVDVQISASLAAAMINALEAQNNDIYNAQCASALVDRLLPNAVTARAITELNLDQPQLLKELNDLVTADIKALQGLARSDGGWGWCYSPDSSPWLTAYGLLALIKADEAGYGVDQAVLDAAAGYVRRQLQNAAGLDEPYRANRQAFFLYVLAEQGQDVVDEADALFDAQRGLLDPYAKAFLALAYEANAYAGENQATLLADLNDAV
;
A
#
# COMPACT_ATOMS: atom_id res chain seq x y z
N SER A 1 -13.69 24.69 -36.98
CA SER A 1 -12.82 25.90 -37.14
C SER A 1 -12.20 25.91 -38.52
N SER A 2 -12.14 27.09 -39.12
CA SER A 2 -11.38 27.34 -40.35
C SER A 2 -10.18 28.24 -40.02
N LYS A 3 -9.03 27.96 -40.68
CA LYS A 3 -7.81 28.77 -40.57
C LYS A 3 -7.46 29.28 -41.96
N VAL A 4 -7.19 30.57 -42.05
CA VAL A 4 -6.79 31.19 -43.29
C VAL A 4 -5.43 31.84 -43.07
N VAL A 5 -4.53 31.60 -44.01
CA VAL A 5 -3.19 32.25 -44.07
C VAL A 5 -3.08 32.95 -45.40
N THR A 6 -2.80 34.24 -45.38
CA THR A 6 -2.58 35.02 -46.58
C THR A 6 -1.10 34.99 -47.04
N ASN A 7 -0.82 35.31 -48.27
CA ASN A 7 0.56 35.31 -48.81
C ASN A 7 1.50 36.30 -48.10
N ASP A 8 0.96 37.28 -47.40
CA ASP A 8 1.66 38.26 -46.57
C ASP A 8 1.74 37.88 -45.09
N THR A 9 1.55 36.58 -44.78
CA THR A 9 1.69 35.98 -43.45
C THR A 9 0.65 36.43 -42.39
N LEU A 10 -0.46 37.03 -42.80
CA LEU A 10 -1.58 37.27 -41.88
C LEU A 10 -2.30 35.94 -41.63
N VAL A 11 -2.57 35.66 -40.37
CA VAL A 11 -3.28 34.44 -39.93
C VAL A 11 -4.57 34.86 -39.24
N ASP A 12 -5.68 34.30 -39.67
CA ASP A 12 -6.96 34.43 -38.99
C ASP A 12 -7.58 33.07 -38.74
N GLN A 13 -8.37 32.95 -37.66
CA GLN A 13 -9.05 31.70 -37.28
C GLN A 13 -10.45 32.03 -36.81
N GLU A 14 -11.42 31.38 -37.44
CA GLU A 14 -12.81 31.48 -37.05
C GLU A 14 -13.32 30.14 -36.48
N TYR A 15 -14.10 30.25 -35.41
CA TYR A 15 -14.78 29.11 -34.79
C TYR A 15 -16.28 29.26 -35.02
N THR A 16 -16.89 28.22 -35.50
CA THR A 16 -18.35 28.08 -35.55
C THR A 16 -18.77 26.89 -34.72
N ASP A 17 -19.62 27.11 -33.75
CA ASP A 17 -20.22 26.06 -32.95
C ASP A 17 -21.46 25.53 -33.66
N ILE A 18 -21.50 24.20 -33.85
CA ILE A 18 -22.65 23.49 -34.37
C ILE A 18 -23.28 22.74 -33.21
N THR A 19 -24.50 23.13 -32.85
CA THR A 19 -25.27 22.40 -31.84
C THR A 19 -25.94 21.22 -32.50
N VAL A 20 -25.63 20.00 -32.05
CA VAL A 20 -26.31 18.76 -32.43
C VAL A 20 -27.13 18.29 -31.24
N SER A 21 -28.43 18.06 -31.44
CA SER A 21 -29.32 17.55 -30.41
C SER A 21 -30.24 16.47 -30.97
N LEU A 22 -30.58 15.48 -30.12
CA LEU A 22 -31.63 14.50 -30.43
C LEU A 22 -32.97 15.04 -29.94
N PRO A 23 -34.05 14.88 -30.72
CA PRO A 23 -35.40 15.30 -30.30
C PRO A 23 -35.87 14.59 -29.03
N LEU A 24 -35.48 13.33 -28.84
CA LEU A 24 -35.72 12.54 -27.64
C LEU A 24 -34.37 12.00 -27.16
N LEU A 25 -34.00 12.23 -25.90
CA LEU A 25 -32.69 11.92 -25.36
C LEU A 25 -32.81 11.27 -23.98
N LEU A 26 -32.05 10.21 -23.75
CA LEU A 26 -31.92 9.53 -22.46
C LEU A 26 -30.73 10.04 -21.64
N ARG A 27 -30.94 10.14 -20.33
CA ARG A 27 -29.90 10.43 -19.38
C ARG A 27 -29.99 9.45 -18.21
N PRO A 28 -29.11 8.42 -18.15
CA PRO A 28 -29.11 7.45 -17.07
C PRO A 28 -28.94 8.09 -15.68
N VAL A 29 -29.67 7.56 -14.71
CA VAL A 29 -29.56 7.93 -13.28
C VAL A 29 -29.28 6.64 -12.52
N THR A 30 -27.99 6.34 -12.38
CA THR A 30 -27.47 5.13 -11.72
C THR A 30 -26.34 5.50 -10.79
N PRO A 31 -26.07 4.71 -9.74
CA PRO A 31 -24.84 4.80 -8.96
C PRO A 31 -23.59 4.57 -9.85
N ARG A 32 -22.44 4.96 -9.35
CA ARG A 32 -21.14 4.66 -10.01
C ARG A 32 -20.67 3.25 -9.76
N PHE A 33 -21.16 2.63 -8.70
CA PHE A 33 -20.93 1.23 -8.33
C PHE A 33 -22.14 0.72 -7.55
N PHE A 34 -22.25 -0.58 -7.46
CA PHE A 34 -23.19 -1.26 -6.58
C PHE A 34 -22.43 -2.08 -5.54
N THR A 35 -23.15 -2.51 -4.50
CA THR A 35 -22.70 -3.53 -3.58
C THR A 35 -23.61 -4.76 -3.72
N VAL A 36 -23.05 -5.96 -3.58
CA VAL A 36 -23.82 -7.22 -3.62
C VAL A 36 -24.97 -7.14 -2.61
N GLY A 37 -26.18 -7.46 -3.05
CA GLY A 37 -27.37 -7.42 -2.25
C GLY A 37 -28.02 -6.04 -2.09
N ASP A 38 -27.49 -4.97 -2.71
CA ASP A 38 -28.13 -3.67 -2.72
C ASP A 38 -29.53 -3.73 -3.29
N VAL A 39 -30.49 -3.11 -2.62
CA VAL A 39 -31.86 -2.90 -3.10
C VAL A 39 -32.01 -1.43 -3.47
N VAL A 40 -31.98 -1.15 -4.76
CA VAL A 40 -31.90 0.23 -5.28
C VAL A 40 -32.93 0.50 -6.37
N GLN A 41 -33.22 1.77 -6.63
CA GLN A 41 -33.96 2.21 -7.79
C GLN A 41 -32.99 2.82 -8.80
N ILE A 42 -32.80 2.17 -9.93
CA ILE A 42 -32.09 2.71 -11.09
C ILE A 42 -33.08 3.36 -12.05
N GLY A 43 -32.63 4.33 -12.84
CA GLY A 43 -33.57 5.04 -13.71
C GLY A 43 -32.93 5.79 -14.85
N THR A 44 -33.76 6.45 -15.60
CA THR A 44 -33.35 7.37 -16.66
C THR A 44 -34.26 8.58 -16.75
N ILE A 45 -33.68 9.73 -17.04
CA ILE A 45 -34.40 10.93 -17.40
C ILE A 45 -34.59 10.94 -18.92
N ILE A 46 -35.82 11.03 -19.37
CA ILE A 46 -36.19 11.21 -20.77
C ILE A 46 -36.36 12.71 -21.02
N ASN A 47 -35.57 13.28 -21.90
CA ASN A 47 -35.66 14.69 -22.29
C ASN A 47 -36.32 14.76 -23.68
N ASN A 48 -37.40 15.53 -23.75
CA ASN A 48 -38.08 15.88 -25.00
C ASN A 48 -37.72 17.29 -25.43
N GLN A 49 -37.02 17.42 -26.53
CA GLN A 49 -36.59 18.71 -27.08
C GLN A 49 -37.52 19.19 -28.21
N THR A 50 -38.65 18.56 -28.39
CA THR A 50 -39.65 18.96 -29.38
C THR A 50 -40.66 19.97 -28.80
N GLY A 51 -41.34 20.70 -29.67
CA GLY A 51 -42.36 21.65 -29.31
C GLY A 51 -43.74 21.06 -28.92
N ALA A 52 -43.84 19.71 -28.83
CA ALA A 52 -45.06 19.00 -28.48
C ALA A 52 -44.81 17.95 -27.40
N ALA A 53 -45.81 17.66 -26.56
CA ALA A 53 -45.68 16.54 -25.61
C ALA A 53 -45.62 15.21 -26.37
N ILE A 54 -44.81 14.27 -25.84
CA ILE A 54 -44.60 12.92 -26.41
C ILE A 54 -44.94 11.87 -25.37
N ASP A 55 -45.80 10.91 -25.72
CA ASP A 55 -45.92 9.67 -24.93
C ASP A 55 -44.79 8.76 -25.35
N ALA A 56 -43.86 8.52 -24.41
CA ALA A 56 -42.64 7.77 -24.62
C ALA A 56 -42.66 6.48 -23.81
N THR A 57 -42.27 5.38 -24.42
CA THR A 57 -42.09 4.09 -23.76
C THR A 57 -40.60 3.88 -23.49
N ALA A 58 -40.26 3.78 -22.21
CA ALA A 58 -38.93 3.45 -21.76
C ALA A 58 -38.80 1.98 -21.42
N SER A 59 -37.75 1.34 -21.89
CA SER A 59 -37.37 -0.02 -21.55
C SER A 59 -35.95 -0.08 -20.98
N LEU A 60 -35.71 -1.09 -20.16
CA LEU A 60 -34.42 -1.38 -19.56
C LEU A 60 -34.03 -2.82 -19.83
N GLU A 61 -32.86 -3.02 -20.42
CA GLU A 61 -32.18 -4.31 -20.48
C GLU A 61 -31.05 -4.32 -19.50
N GLY A 62 -30.94 -5.38 -18.67
CA GLY A 62 -29.89 -5.44 -17.64
C GLY A 62 -29.52 -6.85 -17.25
N SER A 63 -28.28 -7.00 -16.76
CA SER A 63 -27.77 -8.20 -16.12
C SER A 63 -27.02 -7.86 -14.83
N GLY A 64 -26.87 -8.85 -13.96
CA GLY A 64 -26.23 -8.63 -12.64
C GLY A 64 -27.22 -8.30 -11.51
N PHE A 65 -28.49 -8.68 -11.70
CA PHE A 65 -29.54 -8.46 -10.71
C PHE A 65 -30.31 -9.76 -10.43
N VAL A 66 -30.54 -10.05 -9.14
CA VAL A 66 -31.30 -11.24 -8.69
C VAL A 66 -32.78 -11.09 -9.01
N GLU A 67 -33.33 -9.96 -8.64
CA GLU A 67 -34.72 -9.59 -8.83
C GLU A 67 -34.80 -8.17 -9.35
N GLY A 68 -35.59 -7.96 -10.39
CA GLY A 68 -35.81 -6.64 -10.92
C GLY A 68 -37.00 -6.63 -11.86
N SER A 69 -37.78 -5.58 -11.83
CA SER A 69 -38.84 -5.35 -12.79
C SER A 69 -38.30 -4.51 -13.93
N PHE A 70 -37.98 -5.14 -15.04
CA PHE A 70 -37.61 -4.47 -16.29
C PHE A 70 -38.80 -4.27 -17.23
N ALA A 71 -40.00 -4.22 -16.64
CA ALA A 71 -41.20 -3.94 -17.43
C ALA A 71 -41.11 -2.56 -18.10
N ASP A 72 -41.54 -2.49 -19.34
CA ASP A 72 -41.63 -1.23 -20.08
C ASP A 72 -42.58 -0.27 -19.37
N GLN A 73 -42.20 1.00 -19.35
CA GLN A 73 -42.98 2.06 -18.72
C GLN A 73 -43.26 3.19 -19.71
N THR A 74 -44.56 3.48 -19.90
CA THR A 74 -44.98 4.59 -20.76
C THR A 74 -45.23 5.84 -19.90
N VAL A 75 -44.64 6.95 -20.29
CA VAL A 75 -44.77 8.24 -19.60
C VAL A 75 -44.96 9.36 -20.61
N SER A 76 -45.83 10.33 -20.26
CA SER A 76 -45.99 11.54 -21.07
C SER A 76 -44.90 12.54 -20.72
N VAL A 77 -44.08 12.91 -21.71
CA VAL A 77 -42.95 13.86 -21.57
C VAL A 77 -43.37 15.19 -22.15
N PRO A 78 -43.47 16.27 -21.34
CA PRO A 78 -43.91 17.58 -21.81
C PRO A 78 -43.04 18.13 -22.94
N ALA A 79 -43.59 19.04 -23.76
CA ALA A 79 -42.84 19.80 -24.74
C ALA A 79 -41.66 20.55 -24.10
N ASN A 80 -40.44 20.42 -24.62
CA ASN A 80 -39.21 21.00 -24.08
C ASN A 80 -39.02 20.69 -22.58
N GLY A 81 -39.48 19.52 -22.14
CA GLY A 81 -39.45 19.07 -20.75
C GLY A 81 -38.79 17.71 -20.57
N SER A 82 -38.93 17.17 -19.36
CA SER A 82 -38.38 15.86 -19.02
C SER A 82 -39.29 15.06 -18.12
N ALA A 83 -39.13 13.74 -18.15
CA ALA A 83 -39.77 12.80 -17.23
C ALA A 83 -38.73 11.79 -16.73
N LEU A 84 -38.91 11.35 -15.47
CA LEU A 84 -38.03 10.35 -14.85
C LEU A 84 -38.76 9.02 -14.73
N VAL A 85 -38.11 7.97 -15.20
CA VAL A 85 -38.56 6.59 -15.09
C VAL A 85 -37.60 5.81 -14.20
N ARG A 86 -38.11 4.89 -13.35
CA ARG A 86 -37.33 4.11 -12.39
C ARG A 86 -37.74 2.64 -12.38
N TRP A 87 -36.74 1.79 -12.12
CA TRP A 87 -36.91 0.35 -11.92
C TRP A 87 -36.30 -0.07 -10.59
N PRO A 88 -37.04 -0.74 -9.70
CA PRO A 88 -36.48 -1.35 -8.50
C PRO A 88 -35.69 -2.59 -8.89
N VAL A 89 -34.48 -2.74 -8.37
CA VAL A 89 -33.61 -3.87 -8.62
C VAL A 89 -32.90 -4.32 -7.36
N THR A 90 -32.55 -5.61 -7.27
CA THR A 90 -31.68 -6.19 -6.26
C THR A 90 -30.42 -6.69 -6.95
N VAL A 91 -29.26 -6.22 -6.49
CA VAL A 91 -27.97 -6.52 -7.11
C VAL A 91 -27.52 -7.94 -6.76
N ASP A 92 -27.15 -8.72 -7.76
CA ASP A 92 -26.67 -10.09 -7.62
C ASP A 92 -25.17 -10.14 -7.27
N ASP A 93 -24.70 -11.34 -6.93
CA ASP A 93 -23.29 -11.63 -6.64
C ASP A 93 -22.48 -11.81 -7.95
N VAL A 94 -22.20 -10.68 -8.59
CA VAL A 94 -21.46 -10.58 -9.86
C VAL A 94 -20.32 -9.56 -9.71
N GLU A 95 -19.41 -9.52 -10.68
CA GLU A 95 -18.35 -8.50 -10.72
C GLU A 95 -18.82 -7.18 -11.33
N PHE A 96 -19.74 -7.26 -12.29
CA PHE A 96 -20.25 -6.11 -13.02
C PHE A 96 -21.73 -6.27 -13.30
N ALA A 97 -22.46 -5.15 -13.29
CA ALA A 97 -23.81 -5.02 -13.77
C ALA A 97 -23.83 -4.31 -15.13
N ASP A 98 -24.49 -4.87 -16.11
CA ASP A 98 -24.70 -4.22 -17.41
C ASP A 98 -26.10 -3.63 -17.50
N LEU A 99 -26.22 -2.40 -18.02
CA LEU A 99 -27.47 -1.66 -18.12
C LEU A 99 -27.54 -0.93 -19.45
N THR A 100 -28.62 -1.17 -20.18
CA THR A 100 -28.94 -0.44 -21.42
C THR A 100 -30.36 0.14 -21.32
N PHE A 101 -30.46 1.45 -21.31
CA PHE A 101 -31.72 2.17 -21.33
C PHE A 101 -32.12 2.48 -22.77
N ARG A 102 -33.39 2.25 -23.10
CA ARG A 102 -33.96 2.59 -24.40
C ARG A 102 -35.21 3.42 -24.23
N VAL A 103 -35.54 4.25 -25.20
CA VAL A 103 -36.79 5.00 -25.27
C VAL A 103 -37.28 5.08 -26.69
N GLU A 104 -38.59 4.96 -26.86
CA GLU A 104 -39.28 5.18 -28.14
C GLU A 104 -40.53 6.03 -27.93
N GLY A 105 -40.77 7.01 -28.78
CA GLY A 105 -41.96 7.87 -28.70
C GLY A 105 -41.98 8.94 -29.76
N GLY A 106 -43.18 9.31 -30.27
CA GLY A 106 -43.35 10.36 -31.27
C GLY A 106 -42.56 10.16 -32.59
N GLY A 107 -42.19 8.91 -32.94
CA GLY A 107 -41.37 8.62 -34.09
C GLY A 107 -39.86 8.78 -33.87
N TYR A 108 -39.43 9.04 -32.63
CA TYR A 108 -38.04 9.18 -32.19
C TYR A 108 -37.64 8.03 -31.30
N SER A 109 -36.33 7.74 -31.24
CA SER A 109 -35.76 6.74 -30.33
C SER A 109 -34.38 7.13 -29.89
N ASP A 110 -33.99 6.67 -28.69
CA ASP A 110 -32.62 6.77 -28.18
C ASP A 110 -32.28 5.52 -27.34
N ALA A 111 -30.99 5.18 -27.29
CA ALA A 111 -30.47 4.11 -26.45
C ALA A 111 -29.12 4.48 -25.88
N THR A 112 -28.92 4.25 -24.57
CA THR A 112 -27.69 4.66 -23.88
C THR A 112 -27.35 3.73 -22.73
N LYS A 113 -26.08 3.66 -22.42
CA LYS A 113 -25.51 3.05 -21.21
C LYS A 113 -25.04 4.14 -20.23
N PRO A 114 -24.82 3.84 -18.95
CA PRO A 114 -24.20 4.78 -17.99
C PRO A 114 -22.84 5.29 -18.49
N SER A 115 -22.63 6.61 -18.49
CA SER A 115 -21.43 7.23 -19.07
C SER A 115 -20.17 7.06 -18.21
N PHE A 116 -20.30 6.61 -16.96
CA PHE A 116 -19.21 6.40 -16.00
C PHE A 116 -18.99 4.91 -15.69
N GLY A 117 -19.51 4.02 -16.49
CA GLY A 117 -19.17 2.60 -16.42
C GLY A 117 -17.69 2.34 -16.74
N VAL A 118 -17.21 1.18 -16.37
CA VAL A 118 -15.83 0.76 -16.60
C VAL A 118 -15.72 -0.18 -17.80
N GLY A 119 -14.54 -0.21 -18.39
CA GLY A 119 -14.26 -1.02 -19.57
C GLY A 119 -14.95 -0.53 -20.85
N PRO A 120 -14.77 -1.25 -21.97
CA PRO A 120 -15.32 -0.85 -23.28
C PRO A 120 -16.85 -0.89 -23.33
N ASP A 121 -17.47 -1.71 -22.47
CA ASP A 121 -18.93 -1.92 -22.45
C ASP A 121 -19.67 -1.02 -21.46
N ASN A 122 -18.97 -0.11 -20.77
CA ASN A 122 -19.52 0.80 -19.75
C ASN A 122 -20.32 0.08 -18.66
N MET A 123 -19.83 -1.06 -18.16
CA MET A 123 -20.45 -1.82 -17.09
C MET A 123 -20.20 -1.15 -15.72
N ILE A 124 -21.16 -1.29 -14.81
CA ILE A 124 -21.06 -0.75 -13.45
C ILE A 124 -20.42 -1.81 -12.54
N PRO A 125 -19.31 -1.51 -11.82
CA PRO A 125 -18.68 -2.46 -10.93
C PRO A 125 -19.56 -2.76 -9.71
N VAL A 126 -19.55 -4.01 -9.26
CA VAL A 126 -20.25 -4.49 -8.08
C VAL A 126 -19.23 -4.92 -7.04
N TYR A 127 -19.22 -4.25 -5.91
CA TYR A 127 -18.32 -4.52 -4.80
C TYR A 127 -18.98 -5.38 -3.73
N ARG A 128 -18.18 -5.98 -2.87
CA ARG A 128 -18.62 -6.74 -1.69
C ARG A 128 -18.13 -6.09 -0.42
N TYR A 129 -18.85 -6.31 0.66
CA TYR A 129 -18.39 -6.07 2.02
C TYR A 129 -17.59 -7.28 2.51
N ASP A 130 -16.47 -7.55 1.85
CA ASP A 130 -15.50 -8.55 2.27
C ASP A 130 -14.14 -7.89 2.48
N ALA A 131 -13.36 -8.43 3.39
CA ALA A 131 -11.97 -8.06 3.60
C ALA A 131 -11.10 -9.25 3.18
N THR A 132 -10.00 -8.96 2.49
CA THR A 132 -9.00 -9.98 2.20
C THR A 132 -8.27 -10.33 3.50
N ASP A 133 -8.32 -11.61 3.90
CA ASP A 133 -7.49 -12.14 4.97
C ASP A 133 -6.40 -13.02 4.38
N ILE A 134 -5.19 -12.92 4.93
CA ILE A 134 -4.02 -13.67 4.48
C ILE A 134 -3.62 -14.63 5.59
N VAL A 135 -3.81 -15.91 5.34
CA VAL A 135 -3.39 -16.98 6.25
C VAL A 135 -2.22 -17.72 5.61
N GLY A 136 -1.10 -17.81 6.32
CA GLY A 136 0.10 -18.44 5.82
C GLY A 136 0.68 -19.44 6.81
N THR A 137 1.46 -20.37 6.29
CA THR A 137 2.33 -21.25 7.04
C THR A 137 3.66 -21.39 6.32
N SER A 138 4.69 -21.78 7.02
CA SER A 138 6.01 -21.99 6.42
C SER A 138 6.71 -23.18 7.06
N GLY A 139 7.66 -23.77 6.33
CA GLY A 139 8.43 -24.88 6.84
C GLY A 139 9.76 -25.04 6.12
N VAL A 140 10.72 -25.66 6.78
CA VAL A 140 12.04 -25.96 6.23
C VAL A 140 12.17 -27.47 6.10
N MET A 141 12.79 -27.94 5.02
CA MET A 141 13.19 -29.33 4.82
C MET A 141 14.72 -29.36 4.74
N GLU A 142 15.36 -29.94 5.73
CA GLU A 142 16.82 -30.09 5.79
C GLU A 142 17.31 -31.29 4.98
N GLU A 143 16.43 -32.29 4.78
CA GLU A 143 16.71 -33.49 4.03
C GLU A 143 15.62 -33.77 3.00
N ALA A 144 15.92 -34.61 2.00
CA ALA A 144 14.95 -35.05 1.01
C ALA A 144 13.82 -35.85 1.71
N GLY A 145 12.57 -35.43 1.49
CA GLY A 145 11.45 -36.04 2.17
C GLY A 145 10.10 -35.42 1.78
N ARG A 146 9.12 -35.60 2.66
CA ARG A 146 7.79 -35.02 2.57
C ARG A 146 7.48 -34.25 3.83
N ARG A 147 7.06 -32.99 3.66
CA ARG A 147 6.51 -32.16 4.71
C ARG A 147 5.07 -31.77 4.37
N VAL A 148 4.21 -31.72 5.36
CA VAL A 148 2.81 -31.30 5.23
C VAL A 148 2.65 -30.03 6.06
N GLU A 149 2.26 -28.97 5.40
CA GLU A 149 1.84 -27.73 6.03
C GLU A 149 0.32 -27.65 5.99
N ALA A 150 -0.29 -27.16 7.04
CA ALA A 150 -1.75 -27.03 7.15
C ALA A 150 -2.10 -25.64 7.64
N ILE A 151 -3.11 -25.04 7.00
CA ILE A 151 -3.72 -23.79 7.43
C ILE A 151 -5.16 -24.04 7.82
N LEU A 152 -5.61 -23.36 8.87
CA LEU A 152 -7.01 -23.34 9.24
C LEU A 152 -7.65 -22.09 8.65
N LEU A 153 -8.60 -22.26 7.75
CA LEU A 153 -9.36 -21.16 7.20
C LEU A 153 -10.50 -20.78 8.16
N PRO A 154 -10.79 -19.47 8.33
CA PRO A 154 -11.97 -19.02 9.06
C PRO A 154 -13.26 -19.63 8.51
N GLY A 155 -14.25 -19.89 9.38
CA GLY A 155 -15.47 -20.59 8.98
C GLY A 155 -16.44 -19.76 8.12
N ASP A 156 -16.21 -18.45 8.06
CA ASP A 156 -17.00 -17.46 7.33
C ASP A 156 -16.35 -17.01 5.99
N ILE A 157 -15.26 -17.70 5.59
CA ILE A 157 -14.58 -17.40 4.32
C ILE A 157 -15.40 -17.88 3.11
N ASP A 158 -15.47 -17.07 2.07
CA ASP A 158 -15.96 -17.51 0.77
C ASP A 158 -14.89 -18.34 0.02
N SER A 159 -14.94 -19.65 0.16
CA SER A 159 -13.98 -20.59 -0.44
C SER A 159 -13.98 -20.62 -1.98
N ARG A 160 -14.94 -19.96 -2.63
CA ARG A 160 -14.97 -19.83 -4.10
C ARG A 160 -14.02 -18.76 -4.61
N ARG A 161 -13.44 -17.98 -3.69
CA ARG A 161 -12.62 -16.80 -3.98
C ARG A 161 -11.32 -16.88 -3.24
N GLY A 162 -10.32 -16.22 -3.77
CA GLY A 162 -8.98 -16.19 -3.23
C GLY A 162 -7.98 -16.96 -4.10
N SER A 163 -6.74 -16.92 -3.68
CA SER A 163 -5.63 -17.65 -4.31
C SER A 163 -4.87 -18.45 -3.27
N VAL A 164 -4.20 -19.48 -3.70
CA VAL A 164 -3.21 -20.20 -2.90
C VAL A 164 -1.87 -20.02 -3.58
N ASP A 165 -1.00 -19.27 -2.93
CA ASP A 165 0.36 -19.05 -3.39
C ASP A 165 1.31 -20.00 -2.66
N VAL A 166 2.01 -20.85 -3.39
CA VAL A 166 3.01 -21.77 -2.84
C VAL A 166 4.38 -21.35 -3.34
N GLN A 167 5.21 -20.88 -2.43
CA GLN A 167 6.57 -20.48 -2.72
C GLN A 167 7.56 -21.52 -2.19
N ILE A 168 8.42 -22.04 -3.06
CA ILE A 168 9.47 -23.00 -2.72
C ILE A 168 10.81 -22.35 -3.05
N SER A 169 11.66 -22.21 -2.03
CA SER A 169 12.99 -21.63 -2.19
C SER A 169 14.04 -22.66 -1.82
N ALA A 170 15.09 -22.75 -2.62
CA ALA A 170 16.18 -23.71 -2.42
C ALA A 170 17.06 -23.37 -1.20
N SER A 171 16.98 -22.13 -0.71
CA SER A 171 17.72 -21.66 0.46
C SER A 171 17.02 -20.45 1.08
N LEU A 172 17.40 -20.11 2.31
CA LEU A 172 16.93 -18.89 2.97
C LEU A 172 17.31 -17.62 2.16
N ALA A 173 18.49 -17.63 1.55
CA ALA A 173 18.93 -16.52 0.68
C ALA A 173 18.02 -16.34 -0.53
N ALA A 174 17.59 -17.43 -1.18
CA ALA A 174 16.63 -17.37 -2.28
C ALA A 174 15.23 -16.85 -1.81
N ALA A 175 14.81 -17.24 -0.61
CA ALA A 175 13.56 -16.73 -0.02
C ALA A 175 13.63 -15.22 0.26
N MET A 176 14.77 -14.73 0.76
CA MET A 176 15.01 -13.30 0.97
C MET A 176 14.94 -12.49 -0.33
N ILE A 177 15.54 -13.00 -1.41
CA ILE A 177 15.51 -12.36 -2.73
C ILE A 177 14.08 -12.16 -3.23
N ASN A 178 13.26 -13.23 -3.15
CA ASN A 178 11.87 -13.17 -3.59
C ASN A 178 11.03 -12.17 -2.75
N ALA A 179 11.30 -12.09 -1.44
CA ALA A 179 10.64 -11.14 -0.56
C ALA A 179 10.99 -9.68 -0.91
N LEU A 180 12.22 -9.42 -1.33
CA LEU A 180 12.68 -8.09 -1.76
C LEU A 180 12.01 -7.63 -3.06
N GLU A 181 11.85 -8.52 -4.03
CA GLU A 181 11.15 -8.18 -5.28
C GLU A 181 9.71 -7.74 -5.00
N ALA A 182 9.01 -8.44 -4.10
CA ALA A 182 7.67 -8.06 -3.66
C ALA A 182 7.65 -6.68 -3.00
N GLN A 183 8.60 -6.41 -2.10
CA GLN A 183 8.71 -5.13 -1.38
C GLN A 183 9.08 -3.95 -2.30
N ASN A 184 9.97 -4.15 -3.26
CA ASN A 184 10.41 -3.10 -4.18
C ASN A 184 9.35 -2.74 -5.23
N ASN A 185 8.44 -3.66 -5.54
CA ASN A 185 7.32 -3.45 -6.45
C ASN A 185 6.12 -2.74 -5.79
N ASP A 186 6.12 -2.61 -4.47
CA ASP A 186 5.05 -1.91 -3.77
C ASP A 186 5.15 -0.40 -4.03
N ILE A 187 4.07 0.17 -4.57
CA ILE A 187 4.00 1.52 -5.19
C ILE A 187 4.01 2.65 -4.15
N TYR A 188 4.54 2.43 -2.97
CA TYR A 188 4.74 3.54 -2.05
C TYR A 188 5.84 4.43 -2.58
N ASN A 189 5.42 5.50 -3.21
CA ASN A 189 6.26 6.63 -3.64
C ASN A 189 7.07 7.11 -2.43
N ALA A 190 8.27 6.57 -2.27
CA ALA A 190 9.14 6.72 -1.13
C ALA A 190 9.77 8.11 -1.12
N GLN A 191 8.94 9.12 -0.82
CA GLN A 191 9.39 10.50 -0.63
C GLN A 191 9.52 10.86 0.85
N CYS A 192 9.26 9.93 1.78
CA CYS A 192 9.37 10.18 3.21
C CYS A 192 10.33 9.20 3.90
N ALA A 193 10.91 9.63 4.99
CA ALA A 193 11.99 8.90 5.66
C ALA A 193 11.60 7.47 6.06
N SER A 194 10.35 7.21 6.51
CA SER A 194 9.91 5.87 6.88
C SER A 194 9.96 4.90 5.70
N ALA A 195 9.40 5.28 4.55
CA ALA A 195 9.38 4.43 3.37
C ALA A 195 10.80 4.19 2.79
N LEU A 196 11.68 5.22 2.89
CA LEU A 196 13.08 5.06 2.50
C LEU A 196 13.80 4.07 3.39
N VAL A 197 13.61 4.14 4.71
CA VAL A 197 14.27 3.23 5.67
C VAL A 197 13.79 1.80 5.51
N ASP A 198 12.46 1.60 5.35
CA ASP A 198 11.85 0.28 5.13
C ASP A 198 12.41 -0.42 3.88
N ARG A 199 12.79 0.34 2.87
CA ARG A 199 13.40 -0.18 1.64
C ARG A 199 14.93 -0.28 1.72
N LEU A 200 15.60 0.72 2.28
CA LEU A 200 17.06 0.81 2.35
C LEU A 200 17.68 -0.35 3.15
N LEU A 201 17.16 -0.61 4.35
CA LEU A 201 17.76 -1.60 5.25
C LEU A 201 17.80 -3.00 4.65
N PRO A 202 16.67 -3.60 4.17
CA PRO A 202 16.71 -4.94 3.61
C PRO A 202 17.52 -5.00 2.30
N ASN A 203 17.45 -3.95 1.46
CA ASN A 203 18.22 -3.92 0.21
C ASN A 203 19.74 -3.87 0.46
N ALA A 204 20.20 -3.06 1.40
CA ALA A 204 21.61 -2.97 1.75
C ALA A 204 22.14 -4.29 2.36
N VAL A 205 21.39 -4.88 3.29
CA VAL A 205 21.76 -6.17 3.90
C VAL A 205 21.80 -7.29 2.86
N THR A 206 20.86 -7.30 1.91
CA THR A 206 20.83 -8.32 0.86
C THR A 206 21.96 -8.13 -0.16
N ALA A 207 22.26 -6.91 -0.57
CA ALA A 207 23.39 -6.63 -1.45
C ALA A 207 24.70 -7.10 -0.83
N ARG A 208 24.89 -6.85 0.48
CA ARG A 208 26.02 -7.37 1.25
C ARG A 208 26.04 -8.89 1.26
N ALA A 209 24.93 -9.56 1.57
CA ALA A 209 24.84 -11.02 1.61
C ALA A 209 25.14 -11.66 0.24
N ILE A 210 24.63 -11.10 -0.87
CA ILE A 210 24.93 -11.55 -2.23
C ILE A 210 26.45 -11.50 -2.48
N THR A 211 27.09 -10.40 -2.06
CA THR A 211 28.52 -10.17 -2.26
C THR A 211 29.37 -11.10 -1.39
N GLU A 212 29.09 -11.18 -0.08
CA GLU A 212 29.89 -11.98 0.86
C GLU A 212 29.73 -13.49 0.63
N LEU A 213 28.53 -13.94 0.25
CA LEU A 213 28.26 -15.35 -0.03
C LEU A 213 28.57 -15.75 -1.48
N ASN A 214 29.05 -14.82 -2.32
CA ASN A 214 29.31 -15.02 -3.74
C ASN A 214 28.15 -15.64 -4.50
N LEU A 215 26.95 -15.15 -4.28
CA LEU A 215 25.76 -15.62 -4.97
C LEU A 215 25.72 -15.08 -6.41
N ASP A 216 25.47 -15.97 -7.38
CA ASP A 216 25.40 -15.58 -8.80
C ASP A 216 24.07 -14.85 -9.13
N GLN A 217 24.01 -13.58 -8.73
CA GLN A 217 22.85 -12.70 -8.90
C GLN A 217 23.27 -11.30 -9.42
N PRO A 218 23.95 -11.21 -10.57
CA PRO A 218 24.57 -9.95 -11.01
C PRO A 218 23.52 -8.88 -11.37
N GLN A 219 22.37 -9.28 -11.91
CA GLN A 219 21.31 -8.35 -12.27
C GLN A 219 20.64 -7.75 -11.04
N LEU A 220 20.27 -8.60 -10.08
CA LEU A 220 19.69 -8.15 -8.82
C LEU A 220 20.66 -7.25 -8.05
N LEU A 221 21.94 -7.64 -7.96
CA LEU A 221 22.96 -6.84 -7.28
C LEU A 221 23.08 -5.45 -7.91
N LYS A 222 23.00 -5.34 -9.25
CA LYS A 222 22.99 -4.05 -9.93
C LYS A 222 21.78 -3.20 -9.55
N GLU A 223 20.58 -3.79 -9.55
CA GLU A 223 19.33 -3.11 -9.18
C GLU A 223 19.36 -2.65 -7.72
N LEU A 224 19.83 -3.51 -6.81
CA LEU A 224 20.00 -3.17 -5.40
C LEU A 224 20.99 -2.02 -5.21
N ASN A 225 22.12 -2.04 -5.92
CA ASN A 225 23.12 -0.96 -5.85
C ASN A 225 22.53 0.39 -6.28
N ASP A 226 21.74 0.41 -7.35
CA ASP A 226 21.08 1.62 -7.84
C ASP A 226 20.06 2.13 -6.80
N LEU A 227 19.22 1.25 -6.23
CA LEU A 227 18.23 1.59 -5.21
C LEU A 227 18.87 2.07 -3.91
N VAL A 228 19.81 1.32 -3.36
CA VAL A 228 20.50 1.67 -2.10
C VAL A 228 21.19 3.02 -2.22
N THR A 229 21.89 3.27 -3.32
CA THR A 229 22.57 4.56 -3.53
C THR A 229 21.59 5.71 -3.60
N ALA A 230 20.45 5.53 -4.28
CA ALA A 230 19.40 6.55 -4.37
C ALA A 230 18.74 6.81 -3.01
N ASP A 231 18.45 5.75 -2.24
CA ASP A 231 17.80 5.84 -0.94
C ASP A 231 18.70 6.48 0.12
N ILE A 232 19.99 6.16 0.16
CA ILE A 232 20.97 6.84 1.02
C ILE A 232 20.94 8.34 0.76
N LYS A 233 21.05 8.75 -0.49
CA LYS A 233 21.04 10.17 -0.86
C LYS A 233 19.74 10.86 -0.47
N ALA A 234 18.60 10.20 -0.70
CA ALA A 234 17.30 10.74 -0.35
C ALA A 234 17.12 10.86 1.16
N LEU A 235 17.47 9.82 1.92
CA LEU A 235 17.35 9.80 3.38
C LEU A 235 18.26 10.84 4.04
N GLN A 236 19.50 10.98 3.59
CA GLN A 236 20.41 12.02 4.05
C GLN A 236 19.87 13.43 3.76
N GLY A 237 19.24 13.63 2.59
CA GLY A 237 18.59 14.89 2.22
C GLY A 237 17.37 15.25 3.06
N LEU A 238 16.75 14.27 3.73
CA LEU A 238 15.62 14.48 4.65
C LEU A 238 16.05 14.66 6.12
N ALA A 239 17.34 14.55 6.43
CA ALA A 239 17.84 14.78 7.78
C ALA A 239 17.54 16.22 8.23
N ARG A 240 17.08 16.37 9.46
CA ARG A 240 16.70 17.65 10.03
C ARG A 240 17.85 18.28 10.80
N SER A 241 17.70 19.55 11.12
CA SER A 241 18.71 20.33 11.86
C SER A 241 18.98 19.80 13.27
N ASP A 242 18.05 19.04 13.87
CA ASP A 242 18.23 18.37 15.16
C ASP A 242 18.94 17.01 15.05
N GLY A 243 19.25 16.57 13.83
CA GLY A 243 19.88 15.28 13.51
C GLY A 243 18.90 14.13 13.35
N GLY A 244 17.59 14.36 13.41
CA GLY A 244 16.57 13.31 13.35
C GLY A 244 15.80 13.25 12.03
N TRP A 245 14.96 12.20 11.91
CA TRP A 245 13.95 12.05 10.87
C TRP A 245 12.56 11.95 11.48
N GLY A 246 11.56 12.50 10.79
CA GLY A 246 10.16 12.44 11.17
C GLY A 246 9.34 11.56 10.24
N TRP A 247 8.17 11.15 10.73
CA TRP A 247 7.16 10.48 9.91
C TRP A 247 6.71 11.39 8.76
N CYS A 248 6.13 10.79 7.71
CA CYS A 248 5.55 11.54 6.59
C CYS A 248 4.61 12.63 7.13
N TYR A 249 4.80 13.85 6.64
CA TYR A 249 4.00 15.04 7.04
C TYR A 249 4.12 15.49 8.51
N SER A 250 4.93 14.81 9.35
CA SER A 250 5.19 15.27 10.71
C SER A 250 6.19 16.42 10.70
N PRO A 251 5.98 17.52 11.44
CA PRO A 251 6.96 18.58 11.61
C PRO A 251 8.12 18.18 12.54
N ASP A 252 7.93 17.18 13.41
CA ASP A 252 8.86 16.80 14.44
C ASP A 252 9.63 15.52 14.10
N SER A 253 10.86 15.41 14.57
CA SER A 253 11.66 14.19 14.48
C SER A 253 11.12 13.12 15.42
N SER A 254 11.08 11.87 14.94
CA SER A 254 10.67 10.70 15.72
C SER A 254 11.91 9.97 16.24
N PRO A 255 12.03 9.75 17.55
CA PRO A 255 13.16 8.99 18.11
C PRO A 255 13.27 7.58 17.54
N TRP A 256 12.14 6.89 17.37
CA TRP A 256 12.10 5.55 16.79
C TRP A 256 12.58 5.54 15.34
N LEU A 257 11.99 6.40 14.50
CA LEU A 257 12.34 6.46 13.08
C LEU A 257 13.79 6.91 12.89
N THR A 258 14.28 7.80 13.76
CA THR A 258 15.69 8.24 13.70
C THR A 258 16.65 7.10 14.04
N ALA A 259 16.37 6.31 15.06
CA ALA A 259 17.18 5.14 15.39
C ALA A 259 17.14 4.10 14.27
N TYR A 260 15.97 3.85 13.68
CA TYR A 260 15.81 2.91 12.57
C TYR A 260 16.52 3.40 11.30
N GLY A 261 16.42 4.69 10.98
CA GLY A 261 17.14 5.29 9.85
C GLY A 261 18.67 5.28 10.05
N LEU A 262 19.13 5.53 11.27
CA LEU A 262 20.53 5.41 11.64
C LEU A 262 21.03 3.97 11.41
N LEU A 263 20.30 2.96 11.90
CA LEU A 263 20.64 1.55 11.68
C LEU A 263 20.72 1.21 10.16
N ALA A 264 19.75 1.68 9.38
CA ALA A 264 19.76 1.43 7.95
C ALA A 264 20.98 2.03 7.24
N LEU A 265 21.39 3.24 7.62
CA LEU A 265 22.60 3.89 7.10
C LEU A 265 23.87 3.18 7.57
N ILE A 266 23.96 2.74 8.83
CA ILE A 266 25.10 1.95 9.32
C ILE A 266 25.23 0.66 8.50
N LYS A 267 24.14 -0.08 8.30
CA LYS A 267 24.18 -1.34 7.52
C LYS A 267 24.49 -1.11 6.05
N ALA A 268 24.12 0.04 5.49
CA ALA A 268 24.53 0.42 4.15
C ALA A 268 26.04 0.76 4.08
N ASP A 269 26.59 1.44 5.08
CA ASP A 269 28.04 1.74 5.18
C ASP A 269 28.86 0.44 5.33
N GLU A 270 28.43 -0.48 6.19
CA GLU A 270 29.02 -1.82 6.32
C GLU A 270 28.96 -2.64 5.02
N ALA A 271 27.96 -2.43 4.19
CA ALA A 271 27.83 -3.06 2.87
C ALA A 271 28.70 -2.40 1.80
N GLY A 272 29.48 -1.37 2.16
CA GLY A 272 30.43 -0.68 1.29
C GLY A 272 29.85 0.49 0.51
N TYR A 273 28.65 0.95 0.84
CA TYR A 273 28.08 2.16 0.25
C TYR A 273 28.59 3.41 0.97
N GLY A 274 28.79 4.48 0.23
CA GLY A 274 29.27 5.74 0.80
C GLY A 274 28.15 6.47 1.57
N VAL A 275 28.29 6.52 2.89
CA VAL A 275 27.38 7.24 3.79
C VAL A 275 28.11 8.45 4.38
N ASP A 276 27.43 9.59 4.48
CA ASP A 276 28.00 10.79 5.11
C ASP A 276 28.14 10.61 6.63
N GLN A 277 29.36 10.56 7.11
CA GLN A 277 29.65 10.38 8.53
C GLN A 277 29.03 11.48 9.42
N ALA A 278 28.93 12.71 8.90
CA ALA A 278 28.31 13.80 9.65
C ALA A 278 26.81 13.55 9.90
N VAL A 279 26.14 12.88 8.96
CA VAL A 279 24.73 12.49 9.14
C VAL A 279 24.60 11.37 10.17
N LEU A 280 25.48 10.37 10.12
CA LEU A 280 25.52 9.30 11.13
C LEU A 280 25.75 9.86 12.54
N ASP A 281 26.72 10.75 12.71
CA ASP A 281 27.05 11.35 13.99
C ASP A 281 25.92 12.24 14.53
N ALA A 282 25.27 13.01 13.66
CA ALA A 282 24.13 13.85 14.03
C ALA A 282 22.94 13.01 14.49
N ALA A 283 22.63 11.92 13.76
CA ALA A 283 21.54 11.01 14.10
C ALA A 283 21.83 10.24 15.39
N ALA A 284 23.04 9.75 15.57
CA ALA A 284 23.47 9.11 16.81
C ALA A 284 23.39 10.08 18.00
N GLY A 285 23.83 11.33 17.81
CA GLY A 285 23.66 12.38 18.81
C GLY A 285 22.21 12.66 19.17
N TYR A 286 21.31 12.62 18.17
CA TYR A 286 19.87 12.75 18.43
C TYR A 286 19.35 11.58 19.27
N VAL A 287 19.63 10.33 18.86
CA VAL A 287 19.20 9.11 19.59
C VAL A 287 19.75 9.10 21.01
N ARG A 288 21.03 9.46 21.21
CA ARG A 288 21.64 9.52 22.53
C ARG A 288 20.92 10.48 23.48
N ARG A 289 20.47 11.63 22.99
CA ARG A 289 19.66 12.59 23.78
C ARG A 289 18.26 12.05 24.15
N GLN A 290 17.80 10.98 23.53
CA GLN A 290 16.51 10.34 23.84
C GLN A 290 16.60 9.25 24.90
N LEU A 291 17.79 8.85 25.30
CA LEU A 291 17.98 7.88 26.38
C LEU A 291 17.44 8.46 27.70
N GLN A 292 16.75 7.60 28.45
CA GLN A 292 16.13 7.93 29.71
C GLN A 292 16.81 7.17 30.85
N ASN A 293 16.63 7.65 32.10
CA ASN A 293 17.08 6.88 33.26
C ASN A 293 16.30 5.54 33.31
N ALA A 294 17.03 4.45 33.35
CA ALA A 294 16.45 3.10 33.28
C ALA A 294 15.48 2.81 34.44
N ALA A 295 15.76 3.36 35.67
CA ALA A 295 14.86 3.18 36.80
C ALA A 295 13.49 3.86 36.66
N GLY A 296 13.34 4.79 35.71
CA GLY A 296 12.06 5.44 35.40
C GLY A 296 11.28 4.82 34.23
N LEU A 297 11.75 3.73 33.67
CA LEU A 297 11.11 3.04 32.56
C LEU A 297 10.14 1.96 33.11
N ASP A 298 9.00 2.39 33.59
CA ASP A 298 8.01 1.56 34.26
C ASP A 298 7.03 0.83 33.28
N GLU A 299 7.18 1.05 31.97
CA GLU A 299 6.35 0.42 30.95
C GLU A 299 7.19 -0.36 29.93
N PRO A 300 6.75 -1.59 29.53
CA PRO A 300 7.49 -2.45 28.61
C PRO A 300 7.92 -1.75 27.33
N TYR A 301 7.03 -0.99 26.67
CA TYR A 301 7.35 -0.34 25.41
C TYR A 301 8.49 0.68 25.52
N ARG A 302 8.65 1.35 26.69
CA ARG A 302 9.74 2.31 26.93
C ARG A 302 11.06 1.58 27.13
N ALA A 303 11.05 0.50 27.93
CA ALA A 303 12.23 -0.31 28.17
C ALA A 303 12.70 -1.00 26.87
N ASN A 304 11.78 -1.58 26.10
CA ASN A 304 12.06 -2.19 24.81
C ASN A 304 12.66 -1.20 23.81
N ARG A 305 12.08 0.00 23.73
CA ARG A 305 12.61 1.07 22.87
C ARG A 305 14.01 1.49 23.27
N GLN A 306 14.29 1.58 24.57
CA GLN A 306 15.63 1.92 25.04
C GLN A 306 16.66 0.86 24.69
N ALA A 307 16.32 -0.42 24.82
CA ALA A 307 17.18 -1.52 24.37
C ALA A 307 17.55 -1.40 22.90
N PHE A 308 16.57 -1.07 22.04
CA PHE A 308 16.84 -0.83 20.62
C PHE A 308 17.75 0.38 20.39
N PHE A 309 17.56 1.48 21.12
CA PHE A 309 18.42 2.66 20.98
C PHE A 309 19.87 2.38 21.40
N LEU A 310 20.06 1.62 22.47
CA LEU A 310 21.39 1.19 22.92
C LEU A 310 22.08 0.31 21.88
N TYR A 311 21.35 -0.66 21.29
CA TYR A 311 21.85 -1.47 20.20
C TYR A 311 22.33 -0.62 19.02
N VAL A 312 21.51 0.32 18.55
CA VAL A 312 21.85 1.15 17.38
C VAL A 312 23.05 2.07 17.67
N LEU A 313 23.14 2.59 18.89
CA LEU A 313 24.28 3.41 19.29
C LEU A 313 25.56 2.58 19.39
N ALA A 314 25.48 1.34 19.90
CA ALA A 314 26.61 0.41 19.91
C ALA A 314 27.09 0.04 18.50
N GLU A 315 26.15 -0.23 17.57
CA GLU A 315 26.46 -0.48 16.15
C GLU A 315 27.15 0.73 15.47
N GLN A 316 26.81 1.95 15.90
CA GLN A 316 27.50 3.16 15.43
C GLN A 316 28.88 3.37 16.10
N GLY A 317 29.29 2.45 17.01
CA GLY A 317 30.59 2.48 17.68
C GLY A 317 30.62 3.28 18.97
N GLN A 318 29.47 3.65 19.55
CA GLN A 318 29.45 4.31 20.87
C GLN A 318 29.52 3.27 21.98
N ASP A 319 30.25 3.61 23.04
CA ASP A 319 30.22 2.86 24.29
C ASP A 319 28.89 3.13 25.00
N VAL A 320 28.13 2.08 25.27
CA VAL A 320 26.83 2.09 25.94
C VAL A 320 26.73 1.03 27.04
N VAL A 321 27.82 0.41 27.44
CA VAL A 321 27.84 -0.70 28.40
C VAL A 321 27.19 -0.29 29.72
N ASP A 322 27.55 0.89 30.27
CA ASP A 322 26.99 1.37 31.53
C ASP A 322 25.46 1.56 31.45
N GLU A 323 24.94 2.11 30.35
CA GLU A 323 23.51 2.29 30.15
C GLU A 323 22.79 0.96 29.91
N ALA A 324 23.46 0.01 29.25
CA ALA A 324 22.95 -1.34 29.04
C ALA A 324 22.86 -2.11 30.37
N ASP A 325 23.89 -2.03 31.23
CA ASP A 325 23.87 -2.60 32.58
C ASP A 325 22.74 -1.99 33.40
N ALA A 326 22.62 -0.66 33.39
CA ALA A 326 21.55 0.03 34.13
C ALA A 326 20.14 -0.41 33.66
N LEU A 327 19.94 -0.62 32.34
CA LEU A 327 18.67 -1.11 31.80
C LEU A 327 18.41 -2.56 32.20
N PHE A 328 19.43 -3.42 32.12
CA PHE A 328 19.35 -4.83 32.54
C PHE A 328 18.97 -4.92 34.03
N ASP A 329 19.69 -4.26 34.87
CA ASP A 329 19.50 -4.32 36.35
C ASP A 329 18.12 -3.81 36.78
N ALA A 330 17.66 -2.72 36.15
CA ALA A 330 16.41 -2.09 36.55
C ALA A 330 15.19 -2.74 35.90
N GLN A 331 15.28 -3.22 34.66
CA GLN A 331 14.10 -3.49 33.83
C GLN A 331 14.13 -4.83 33.06
N ARG A 332 15.06 -5.75 33.32
CA ARG A 332 15.14 -7.06 32.63
C ARG A 332 13.80 -7.79 32.56
N GLY A 333 13.00 -7.68 33.64
CA GLY A 333 11.68 -8.33 33.73
C GLY A 333 10.60 -7.71 32.82
N LEU A 334 10.81 -6.47 32.35
CA LEU A 334 9.90 -5.77 31.41
C LEU A 334 10.31 -5.95 29.94
N LEU A 335 11.52 -6.44 29.67
CA LEU A 335 12.01 -6.60 28.30
C LEU A 335 11.36 -7.81 27.63
N ASP A 336 10.74 -7.57 26.50
CA ASP A 336 10.30 -8.61 25.59
C ASP A 336 11.50 -9.35 24.98
N PRO A 337 11.32 -10.59 24.46
CA PRO A 337 12.43 -11.37 23.89
C PRO A 337 13.25 -10.61 22.84
N TYR A 338 12.61 -9.87 21.94
CA TYR A 338 13.32 -9.08 20.92
C TYR A 338 14.17 -7.96 21.54
N ALA A 339 13.71 -7.33 22.62
CA ALA A 339 14.47 -6.28 23.30
C ALA A 339 15.64 -6.83 24.10
N LYS A 340 15.50 -8.02 24.70
CA LYS A 340 16.61 -8.79 25.28
C LYS A 340 17.67 -9.12 24.22
N ALA A 341 17.24 -9.48 23.00
CA ALA A 341 18.15 -9.72 21.89
C ALA A 341 18.89 -8.42 21.49
N PHE A 342 18.22 -7.29 21.37
CA PHE A 342 18.87 -6.01 21.11
C PHE A 342 19.89 -5.64 22.19
N LEU A 343 19.56 -5.87 23.46
CA LEU A 343 20.49 -5.56 24.55
C LEU A 343 21.71 -6.50 24.52
N ALA A 344 21.53 -7.78 24.23
CA ALA A 344 22.62 -8.73 24.05
C ALA A 344 23.53 -8.35 22.84
N LEU A 345 22.94 -7.87 21.75
CA LEU A 345 23.68 -7.37 20.58
C LEU A 345 24.40 -6.05 20.87
N ALA A 346 23.87 -5.19 21.74
CA ALA A 346 24.58 -3.98 22.16
C ALA A 346 25.87 -4.32 22.92
N TYR A 347 25.85 -5.33 23.78
CA TYR A 347 27.06 -5.83 24.45
C TYR A 347 28.05 -6.43 23.43
N GLU A 348 27.55 -7.21 22.47
CA GLU A 348 28.39 -7.80 21.42
C GLU A 348 29.10 -6.73 20.58
N ALA A 349 28.36 -5.70 20.14
CA ALA A 349 28.89 -4.59 19.35
C ALA A 349 29.95 -3.78 20.11
N ASN A 350 29.87 -3.73 21.45
CA ASN A 350 30.89 -3.14 22.31
C ASN A 350 32.00 -4.12 22.73
N ALA A 351 32.03 -5.33 22.16
CA ALA A 351 32.97 -6.39 22.50
C ALA A 351 33.03 -6.72 24.01
N TYR A 352 31.88 -6.58 24.67
CA TYR A 352 31.72 -6.83 26.11
C TYR A 352 31.06 -8.18 26.35
N ALA A 353 31.82 -9.12 26.88
CA ALA A 353 31.34 -10.47 27.24
C ALA A 353 31.21 -10.56 28.77
N GLY A 354 30.08 -10.07 29.30
CA GLY A 354 29.78 -10.03 30.72
C GLY A 354 28.69 -11.02 31.16
N GLU A 355 28.48 -11.08 32.47
CA GLU A 355 27.44 -11.94 33.08
C GLU A 355 26.03 -11.56 32.62
N ASN A 356 25.77 -10.25 32.41
CA ASN A 356 24.48 -9.74 31.94
C ASN A 356 24.16 -10.22 30.54
N GLN A 357 25.14 -10.20 29.61
CA GLN A 357 24.97 -10.75 28.26
C GLN A 357 24.68 -12.26 28.30
N ALA A 358 25.43 -13.02 29.07
CA ALA A 358 25.21 -14.47 29.21
C ALA A 358 23.81 -14.79 29.75
N THR A 359 23.34 -13.98 30.70
CA THR A 359 21.99 -14.11 31.26
C THR A 359 20.90 -13.81 30.23
N LEU A 360 21.06 -12.77 29.40
CA LEU A 360 20.11 -12.46 28.31
C LEU A 360 20.06 -13.58 27.27
N LEU A 361 21.21 -14.17 26.93
CA LEU A 361 21.25 -15.32 25.99
C LEU A 361 20.55 -16.56 26.58
N ALA A 362 20.69 -16.79 27.89
CA ALA A 362 19.93 -17.85 28.57
C ALA A 362 18.42 -17.59 28.54
N ASP A 363 17.99 -16.35 28.86
CA ASP A 363 16.57 -15.95 28.78
C ASP A 363 15.97 -16.14 27.37
N LEU A 364 16.76 -15.85 26.33
CA LEU A 364 16.33 -16.03 24.95
C LEU A 364 16.21 -17.50 24.58
N ASN A 365 17.15 -18.33 25.03
CA ASN A 365 17.09 -19.77 24.81
C ASN A 365 15.90 -20.43 25.53
N ASP A 366 15.56 -19.96 26.72
CA ASP A 366 14.40 -20.45 27.49
C ASP A 366 13.05 -19.99 26.91
N ALA A 367 13.04 -18.97 26.05
CA ALA A 367 11.84 -18.43 25.43
C ALA A 367 11.47 -19.13 24.09
N VAL A 368 12.35 -19.97 23.56
CA VAL A 368 12.16 -20.76 22.33
C VAL A 368 11.63 -22.16 22.67
#